data_1f69a463cfa8769d96a90f965f27f7bc
#
_entry.id   1f69a463cfa8769d96a90f965f27f7bc
#
_cell.length_a   1.000
_cell.length_b   1.000
_cell.length_c   1.000
_cell.angle_alpha   90.00
_cell.angle_beta   90.00
_cell.angle_gamma   90.00
#
_symmetry.space_group_name_H-M   'P 1'
#
loop_
_entity.id
_entity.type
_entity.pdbx_description
1 polymer ?
#
loop_
_entity_poly.entity_id
_entity_poly.type
_entity_poly.pdbx_seq_one_letter_code
_entity_poly.pdbx_strand_id
1 'polypeptide(L)'
;MLNAGNPIGVMDSGIGGLTVVRELQRILPGEDIIYFGDSANCPYGNKTSDQIFDLSCNMLRFLGDNGVKCTAIACNTISTLSDRLRPCFDYQIISIVEEAAKYVVREHLTSVGLIATEFTVASGKYA
;
A
#
# COMPACT_ATOMS: atom_id res chain seq x y z
N MET A 1 -14.26 -10.54 -14.66
CA MET A 1 -14.87 -9.39 -13.97
C MET A 1 -14.68 -9.56 -12.46
N LEU A 2 -14.12 -8.56 -11.82
CA LEU A 2 -13.95 -8.58 -10.36
C LEU A 2 -15.33 -8.38 -9.69
N ASN A 3 -15.61 -9.17 -8.66
CA ASN A 3 -16.88 -9.09 -7.94
C ASN A 3 -16.66 -8.90 -6.43
N ALA A 4 -17.74 -8.66 -5.69
CA ALA A 4 -17.67 -8.41 -4.25
C ALA A 4 -17.04 -9.58 -3.45
N GLY A 5 -17.18 -10.81 -3.94
CA GLY A 5 -16.62 -12.01 -3.30
C GLY A 5 -15.13 -12.24 -3.55
N ASN A 6 -14.47 -11.43 -4.38
CA ASN A 6 -13.03 -11.56 -4.60
C ASN A 6 -12.25 -11.02 -3.38
N PRO A 7 -11.06 -11.56 -3.07
CA PRO A 7 -10.29 -11.14 -1.90
C PRO A 7 -9.76 -9.71 -2.01
N ILE A 8 -9.41 -9.14 -0.86
CA ILE A 8 -8.65 -7.89 -0.75
C ILE A 8 -7.16 -8.23 -0.68
N GLY A 9 -6.35 -7.63 -1.55
CA GLY A 9 -4.89 -7.70 -1.46
C GLY A 9 -4.36 -6.67 -0.46
N VAL A 10 -3.35 -7.06 0.31
CA VAL A 10 -2.57 -6.14 1.15
C VAL A 10 -1.11 -6.40 0.89
N MET A 11 -0.34 -5.36 0.57
CA MET A 11 1.09 -5.49 0.31
C MET A 11 1.93 -4.56 1.16
N ASP A 12 3.12 -5.04 1.50
CA ASP A 12 4.12 -4.29 2.27
C ASP A 12 5.53 -4.75 1.91
N SER A 13 6.53 -3.93 2.19
CA SER A 13 7.94 -4.27 2.01
C SER A 13 8.49 -5.22 3.08
N GLY A 14 7.74 -5.47 4.13
CA GLY A 14 8.15 -6.31 5.27
C GLY A 14 6.96 -6.89 6.00
N ILE A 15 6.87 -6.62 7.31
CA ILE A 15 5.82 -7.17 8.19
C ILE A 15 4.88 -6.10 8.79
N GLY A 16 5.19 -4.82 8.64
CA GLY A 16 4.40 -3.72 9.21
C GLY A 16 2.96 -3.67 8.70
N GLY A 17 2.73 -4.10 7.47
CA GLY A 17 1.41 -4.19 6.86
C GLY A 17 0.44 -5.17 7.53
N LEU A 18 0.93 -6.06 8.40
CA LEU A 18 0.06 -6.94 9.19
C LEU A 18 -0.83 -6.16 10.16
N THR A 19 -0.44 -4.95 10.55
CA THR A 19 -1.30 -4.06 11.34
C THR A 19 -2.54 -3.62 10.55
N VAL A 20 -2.37 -3.37 9.25
CA VAL A 20 -3.48 -3.06 8.33
C VAL A 20 -4.38 -4.28 8.14
N VAL A 21 -3.79 -5.48 7.97
CA VAL A 21 -4.55 -6.74 7.87
C VAL A 21 -5.43 -6.93 9.10
N ARG A 22 -4.86 -6.78 10.30
CA ARG A 22 -5.60 -6.92 11.56
C ARG A 22 -6.79 -5.97 11.65
N GLU A 23 -6.59 -4.73 11.24
CA GLU A 23 -7.65 -3.73 11.26
C GLU A 23 -8.73 -4.02 10.21
N LEU A 24 -8.35 -4.44 9.00
CA LEU A 24 -9.29 -4.88 7.98
C LEU A 24 -10.15 -6.06 8.46
N GLN A 25 -9.54 -7.06 9.08
CA GLN A 25 -10.28 -8.21 9.65
C GLN A 25 -11.27 -7.78 10.72
N ARG A 26 -10.94 -6.75 11.50
CA ARG A 26 -11.82 -6.22 12.56
C ARG A 26 -13.05 -5.50 11.97
N ILE A 27 -12.86 -4.67 10.93
CA ILE A 27 -13.92 -3.84 10.36
C ILE A 27 -14.67 -4.50 9.20
N LEU A 28 -14.04 -5.47 8.53
CA LEU A 28 -14.58 -6.21 7.40
C LEU A 28 -14.43 -7.72 7.61
N PRO A 29 -15.07 -8.30 8.63
CA PRO A 29 -14.83 -9.71 9.04
C PRO A 29 -15.28 -10.75 8.00
N GLY A 30 -16.07 -10.35 7.02
CA GLY A 30 -16.53 -11.22 5.93
C GLY A 30 -15.64 -11.20 4.68
N GLU A 31 -14.56 -10.43 4.69
CA GLU A 31 -13.68 -10.32 3.52
C GLU A 31 -12.48 -11.28 3.64
N ASP A 32 -12.20 -12.00 2.55
CA ASP A 32 -10.97 -12.75 2.41
C ASP A 32 -9.81 -11.79 2.11
N ILE A 33 -8.65 -12.02 2.72
CA ILE A 33 -7.47 -11.18 2.57
C ILE A 33 -6.28 -12.01 2.11
N ILE A 34 -5.58 -11.54 1.07
CA ILE A 34 -4.28 -12.06 0.66
C ILE A 34 -3.22 -11.02 1.01
N TYR A 35 -2.32 -11.37 1.91
CA TYR A 35 -1.19 -10.53 2.32
C TYR A 35 0.10 -10.95 1.64
N PHE A 36 0.83 -9.97 1.07
CA PHE A 36 2.17 -10.15 0.52
C PHE A 36 3.14 -9.19 1.22
N GLY A 37 4.03 -9.74 2.06
CA GLY A 37 5.15 -9.00 2.66
C GLY A 37 6.47 -9.42 2.01
N ASP A 38 7.17 -8.50 1.36
CA ASP A 38 8.43 -8.77 0.65
C ASP A 38 9.63 -8.70 1.61
N SER A 39 9.66 -9.58 2.59
CA SER A 39 10.73 -9.64 3.60
C SER A 39 12.10 -9.94 3.00
N ALA A 40 12.14 -10.65 1.88
CA ALA A 40 13.40 -11.04 1.21
C ALA A 40 14.16 -9.83 0.65
N ASN A 41 13.46 -8.78 0.24
CA ASN A 41 14.04 -7.57 -0.34
C ASN A 41 14.01 -6.36 0.62
N CYS A 42 13.52 -6.54 1.85
CA CYS A 42 13.49 -5.50 2.89
C CYS A 42 14.93 -5.16 3.36
N PRO A 43 15.23 -3.88 3.66
CA PRO A 43 14.37 -2.71 3.64
C PRO A 43 14.29 -2.04 2.27
N TYR A 44 13.14 -1.43 1.96
CA TYR A 44 12.93 -0.68 0.72
C TYR A 44 13.47 0.75 0.78
N GLY A 45 13.59 1.33 1.97
CA GLY A 45 13.94 2.75 2.14
C GLY A 45 15.33 3.16 1.61
N ASN A 46 16.22 2.20 1.38
CA ASN A 46 17.57 2.43 0.82
C ASN A 46 17.70 1.99 -0.65
N LYS A 47 16.58 1.68 -1.31
CA LYS A 47 16.55 1.33 -2.73
C LYS A 47 16.23 2.54 -3.60
N THR A 48 16.58 2.46 -4.88
CA THR A 48 16.18 3.48 -5.86
C THR A 48 14.68 3.40 -6.15
N SER A 49 14.11 4.50 -6.64
CA SER A 49 12.70 4.57 -7.06
C SER A 49 12.36 3.47 -8.07
N ASP A 50 13.24 3.19 -9.04
CA ASP A 50 13.00 2.18 -10.05
C ASP A 50 13.07 0.76 -9.48
N GLN A 51 13.99 0.49 -8.55
CA GLN A 51 14.04 -0.80 -7.85
C GLN A 51 12.76 -1.05 -7.04
N ILE A 52 12.28 -0.03 -6.32
CA ILE A 52 11.02 -0.12 -5.54
C ILE A 52 9.84 -0.33 -6.49
N PHE A 53 9.81 0.38 -7.62
CA PHE A 53 8.77 0.24 -8.63
C PHE A 53 8.71 -1.20 -9.17
N ASP A 54 9.84 -1.76 -9.60
CA ASP A 54 9.91 -3.12 -10.17
C ASP A 54 9.46 -4.19 -9.16
N LEU A 55 9.95 -4.10 -7.91
CA LEU A 55 9.54 -5.01 -6.83
C LEU A 55 8.05 -4.89 -6.53
N SER A 56 7.53 -3.67 -6.50
CA SER A 56 6.11 -3.40 -6.28
C SER A 56 5.23 -3.96 -7.40
N CYS A 57 5.66 -3.81 -8.66
CA CYS A 57 4.96 -4.40 -9.81
C CYS A 57 4.88 -5.92 -9.70
N ASN A 58 5.94 -6.58 -9.24
CA ASN A 58 5.94 -8.03 -9.05
C ASN A 58 4.91 -8.47 -7.98
N MET A 59 4.85 -7.76 -6.85
CA MET A 59 3.85 -8.04 -5.81
C MET A 59 2.42 -7.79 -6.30
N LEU A 60 2.18 -6.66 -6.96
CA LEU A 60 0.85 -6.31 -7.49
C LEU A 60 0.40 -7.31 -8.56
N ARG A 61 1.32 -7.75 -9.42
CA ARG A 61 1.02 -8.78 -10.43
C ARG A 61 0.63 -10.09 -9.76
N PHE A 62 1.38 -10.53 -8.78
CA PHE A 62 1.04 -11.74 -8.00
C PHE A 62 -0.36 -11.63 -7.37
N LEU A 63 -0.68 -10.51 -6.73
CA LEU A 63 -1.99 -10.30 -6.12
C LEU A 63 -3.11 -10.30 -7.18
N GLY A 64 -2.88 -9.61 -8.31
CA GLY A 64 -3.82 -9.60 -9.43
C GLY A 64 -4.07 -10.99 -10.01
N ASP A 65 -3.02 -11.80 -10.20
CA ASP A 65 -3.12 -13.18 -10.68
C ASP A 65 -3.89 -14.09 -9.70
N ASN A 66 -3.91 -13.73 -8.42
CA ASN A 66 -4.74 -14.39 -7.40
C ASN A 66 -6.15 -13.78 -7.26
N GLY A 67 -6.55 -12.93 -8.18
CA GLY A 67 -7.92 -12.47 -8.33
C GLY A 67 -8.38 -11.45 -7.29
N VAL A 68 -7.48 -10.66 -6.71
CA VAL A 68 -7.90 -9.62 -5.76
C VAL A 68 -8.78 -8.57 -6.43
N LYS A 69 -9.82 -8.10 -5.74
CA LYS A 69 -10.70 -7.02 -6.22
C LYS A 69 -10.08 -5.63 -6.06
N CYS A 70 -9.20 -5.47 -5.08
CA CYS A 70 -8.42 -4.27 -4.85
C CYS A 70 -7.17 -4.62 -4.04
N THR A 71 -6.17 -3.76 -4.03
CA THR A 71 -4.98 -3.91 -3.18
C THR A 71 -4.74 -2.65 -2.37
N ALA A 72 -4.59 -2.82 -1.05
CA ALA A 72 -4.10 -1.78 -0.15
C ALA A 72 -2.56 -1.86 -0.08
N ILE A 73 -1.90 -0.78 -0.48
CA ILE A 73 -0.46 -0.61 -0.26
C ILE A 73 -0.27 -0.11 1.17
N ALA A 74 0.09 -1.03 2.08
CA ALA A 74 0.30 -0.73 3.50
C ALA A 74 1.68 -0.14 3.80
N CYS A 75 2.59 -0.16 2.84
CA CYS A 75 3.93 0.39 2.95
C CYS A 75 3.94 1.87 2.56
N ASN A 76 4.43 2.74 3.46
CA ASN A 76 4.56 4.17 3.15
C ASN A 76 5.52 4.41 1.98
N THR A 77 6.67 3.75 1.98
CA THR A 77 7.68 3.90 0.92
C THR A 77 7.11 3.53 -0.46
N ILE A 78 6.45 2.38 -0.59
CA ILE A 78 5.82 1.96 -1.85
C ILE A 78 4.68 2.90 -2.23
N SER A 79 3.88 3.35 -1.27
CA SER A 79 2.75 4.26 -1.50
C SER A 79 3.15 5.57 -2.17
N THR A 80 4.38 6.02 -1.99
CA THR A 80 4.88 7.23 -2.69
C THR A 80 4.93 7.08 -4.21
N LEU A 81 4.91 5.84 -4.70
CA LEU A 81 4.94 5.51 -6.13
C LEU A 81 3.55 5.11 -6.68
N SER A 82 2.47 5.28 -5.92
CA SER A 82 1.12 4.85 -6.31
C SER A 82 0.67 5.43 -7.65
N ASP A 83 1.03 6.68 -7.95
CA ASP A 83 0.69 7.33 -9.23
C ASP A 83 1.36 6.64 -10.44
N ARG A 84 2.56 6.09 -10.25
CA ARG A 84 3.27 5.31 -11.28
C ARG A 84 2.73 3.89 -11.39
N LEU A 85 2.28 3.31 -10.28
CA LEU A 85 1.82 1.92 -10.22
C LEU A 85 0.40 1.75 -10.77
N ARG A 86 -0.53 2.65 -10.46
CA ARG A 86 -1.94 2.56 -10.86
C ARG A 86 -2.17 2.34 -12.35
N PRO A 87 -1.50 3.06 -13.27
CA PRO A 87 -1.71 2.86 -14.70
C PRO A 87 -1.29 1.49 -15.23
N CYS A 88 -0.51 0.72 -14.45
CA CYS A 88 0.02 -0.58 -14.85
C CYS A 88 -0.94 -1.74 -14.54
N PHE A 89 -2.04 -1.49 -13.83
CA PHE A 89 -2.97 -2.52 -13.35
C PHE A 89 -4.42 -2.11 -13.59
N ASP A 90 -5.28 -3.10 -13.85
CA ASP A 90 -6.69 -2.92 -14.18
C ASP A 90 -7.63 -3.07 -12.96
N TYR A 91 -7.07 -3.14 -11.76
CA TYR A 91 -7.82 -3.19 -10.51
C TYR A 91 -7.44 -2.04 -9.56
N GLN A 92 -8.28 -1.78 -8.57
CA GLN A 92 -8.12 -0.64 -7.68
C GLN A 92 -6.90 -0.79 -6.76
N ILE A 93 -6.07 0.24 -6.72
CA ILE A 93 -4.92 0.36 -5.80
C ILE A 93 -5.17 1.51 -4.83
N ILE A 94 -5.15 1.20 -3.53
CA ILE A 94 -5.39 2.13 -2.42
C ILE A 94 -4.04 2.40 -1.74
N SER A 95 -3.68 3.67 -1.61
CA SER A 95 -2.41 4.10 -1.02
C SER A 95 -2.62 4.57 0.41
N ILE A 96 -1.86 4.01 1.36
CA ILE A 96 -1.94 4.44 2.77
C ILE A 96 -1.55 5.91 2.96
N VAL A 97 -0.64 6.43 2.15
CA VAL A 97 -0.24 7.86 2.18
C VAL A 97 -1.43 8.76 1.86
N GLU A 98 -2.17 8.43 0.79
CA GLU A 98 -3.35 9.19 0.40
C GLU A 98 -4.48 9.09 1.42
N GLU A 99 -4.71 7.91 1.97
CA GLU A 99 -5.76 7.72 2.99
C GLU A 99 -5.42 8.45 4.29
N ALA A 100 -4.13 8.47 4.68
CA ALA A 100 -3.67 9.27 5.82
C ALA A 100 -3.88 10.78 5.57
N ALA A 101 -3.56 11.28 4.38
CA ALA A 101 -3.78 12.67 4.02
C ALA A 101 -5.28 13.03 4.04
N LYS A 102 -6.15 12.17 3.48
CA LYS A 102 -7.61 12.35 3.54
C LYS A 102 -8.11 12.38 4.99
N TYR A 103 -7.55 11.53 5.87
CA TYR A 103 -7.89 11.54 7.30
C TYR A 103 -7.55 12.88 7.94
N VAL A 104 -6.33 13.40 7.73
CA VAL A 104 -5.90 14.70 8.28
C VAL A 104 -6.86 15.83 7.87
N VAL A 105 -7.25 15.87 6.60
CA VAL A 105 -8.20 16.86 6.08
C VAL A 105 -9.58 16.69 6.70
N ARG A 106 -10.08 15.48 6.76
CA ARG A 106 -11.41 15.17 7.33
C ARG A 106 -11.52 15.55 8.79
N GLU A 107 -10.46 15.30 9.57
CA GLU A 107 -10.43 15.63 11.01
C GLU A 107 -10.03 17.10 11.27
N HIS A 108 -9.89 17.92 10.23
CA HIS A 108 -9.52 19.34 10.32
C HIS A 108 -8.22 19.59 11.12
N LEU A 109 -7.27 18.67 11.03
CA LEU A 109 -5.98 18.84 11.70
C LEU A 109 -5.15 19.90 10.97
N THR A 110 -4.74 20.94 11.69
CA THR A 110 -4.03 22.09 11.11
C THR A 110 -2.51 21.95 11.16
N SER A 111 -1.99 21.01 11.95
CA SER A 111 -0.56 20.76 12.08
C SER A 111 -0.34 19.30 12.43
N VAL A 112 0.50 18.63 11.66
CA VAL A 112 0.86 17.22 11.86
C VAL A 112 2.37 17.05 11.70
N GLY A 113 2.96 16.15 12.48
CA GLY A 113 4.34 15.74 12.34
C GLY A 113 4.44 14.45 11.53
N LEU A 114 5.45 14.32 10.70
CA LEU A 114 5.75 13.11 9.93
C LEU A 114 7.06 12.46 10.41
N ILE A 115 6.97 11.19 10.80
CA ILE A 115 8.12 10.32 11.04
C ILE A 115 8.02 9.16 10.06
N ALA A 116 8.99 9.05 9.14
CA ALA A 116 8.97 8.05 8.08
C ALA A 116 10.40 7.73 7.61
N THR A 117 10.53 6.79 6.65
CA THR A 117 11.82 6.56 5.98
C THR A 117 12.29 7.81 5.25
N GLU A 118 13.60 7.94 5.08
CA GLU A 118 14.20 9.05 4.32
C GLU A 118 13.58 9.16 2.92
N PHE A 119 13.40 8.03 2.24
CA PHE A 119 12.75 7.98 0.92
C PHE A 119 11.34 8.58 0.97
N THR A 120 10.54 8.22 1.96
CA THR A 120 9.16 8.73 2.10
C THR A 120 9.16 10.23 2.36
N VAL A 121 10.01 10.72 3.27
CA VAL A 121 10.11 12.15 3.57
C VAL A 121 10.58 12.93 2.34
N ALA A 122 11.62 12.46 1.67
CA ALA A 122 12.18 13.11 0.48
C ALA A 122 11.21 13.11 -0.72
N SER A 123 10.24 12.20 -0.77
CA SER A 123 9.22 12.15 -1.84
C SER A 123 8.29 13.36 -1.85
N GLY A 124 8.11 14.04 -0.73
CA GLY A 124 7.16 15.16 -0.58
C GLY A 124 5.68 14.77 -0.67
N LYS A 125 5.34 13.49 -0.67
CA LYS A 125 3.95 13.01 -0.88
C LYS A 125 3.00 13.31 0.28
N TYR A 126 3.53 13.64 1.45
CA TYR A 126 2.74 14.09 2.60
C TYR A 126 2.66 15.62 2.73
N ALA A 127 3.38 16.37 1.89
CA ALA A 127 3.43 17.83 1.95
C ALA A 127 2.22 18.51 1.28
#